data_02389cfe83fff00ff5e567cfe1aaf193
#
_entry.id   02389cfe83fff00ff5e567cfe1aaf193
#
_cell.length_a   1.000
_cell.length_b   1.000
_cell.length_c   1.000
_cell.angle_alpha   90.00
_cell.angle_beta   90.00
_cell.angle_gamma   90.00
#
_symmetry.space_group_name_H-M   'P 1'
#
loop_
_entity.id
_entity.type
_entity.pdbx_description
1 polymer ?
#
loop_
_entity_poly.entity_id
_entity_poly.type
_entity_poly.pdbx_seq_one_letter_code
_entity_poly.pdbx_strand_id
1 'polypeptide(L)'
;MEYRYLAAWTQDAAPPAGEFKAIEQFEEYYRISFKKSRHNLIIVLASKECYCFWDDQKRPIPFTASRHLNLMQDALRGTRLDAVSILPGERIITLQFTKTDIYNQHITQSLILELIPRYQNIILTRHYQQGLQIIDAVRKVSFAENRHRQILPGTLYQPPVSDYINDTTPLQFPLSVSPAGIQDAAEEGTESINQAMQELFDLLLAQREARIKKQACKKLEKQIEKLQRKLAKQQQELQATDAQQQYRQWAELLKSQQHCITPGMESIEVTDYFSPDMPSIVIPLQAHLPAHENVNYYFKKYRKARDGKLRIAQQIELTETAIEELYRALFDVDDMDVFAAATLQKKAESRSSRSYKAVQWDGQWQICVGRTSRENDELTTRYAKAPDLWFHTRVFRGTHVILRNFAKQDVPDWLIVLCCRIAAYYSKAKKSSNVPVDFTEIRYVRKPRGSVAGYVTYTNQKTLYVDPLSFRDAVQMLQQQGATLQE
;
A
#
# COMPACT_ATOMS: atom_id res chain seq x y z
N MET A 1 -14.14 22.48 -9.98
CA MET A 1 -13.74 23.23 -11.20
C MET A 1 -14.76 24.33 -11.48
N GLU A 2 -14.31 25.55 -11.74
CA GLU A 2 -15.15 26.68 -12.07
C GLU A 2 -15.59 26.65 -13.54
N TYR A 3 -16.69 27.38 -13.85
CA TYR A 3 -17.23 27.46 -15.20
C TYR A 3 -16.22 27.99 -16.22
N ARG A 4 -15.46 29.07 -15.89
CA ARG A 4 -14.49 29.69 -16.80
C ARG A 4 -13.43 28.73 -17.35
N TYR A 5 -12.94 27.77 -16.53
CA TYR A 5 -11.99 26.76 -16.97
C TYR A 5 -12.63 25.74 -17.91
N LEU A 6 -13.88 25.32 -17.63
CA LEU A 6 -14.63 24.41 -18.51
C LEU A 6 -14.98 25.10 -19.85
N ALA A 7 -15.35 26.37 -19.82
CA ALA A 7 -15.66 27.16 -21.02
C ALA A 7 -14.42 27.31 -21.91
N ALA A 8 -13.27 27.67 -21.35
CA ALA A 8 -12.02 27.74 -22.08
C ALA A 8 -11.62 26.37 -22.66
N TRP A 9 -11.73 25.29 -21.88
CA TRP A 9 -11.45 23.95 -22.37
C TRP A 9 -12.32 23.54 -23.56
N THR A 10 -13.63 23.86 -23.55
CA THR A 10 -14.53 23.54 -24.67
C THR A 10 -14.24 24.33 -25.93
N GLN A 11 -13.65 25.53 -25.83
CA GLN A 11 -13.22 26.32 -26.99
C GLN A 11 -12.00 25.73 -27.68
N ASP A 12 -11.05 25.19 -26.89
CA ASP A 12 -9.83 24.58 -27.39
C ASP A 12 -9.98 23.07 -27.69
N ALA A 13 -11.05 22.45 -27.23
CA ALA A 13 -11.24 21.01 -27.32
C ALA A 13 -11.68 20.56 -28.71
N ALA A 14 -10.73 20.32 -29.61
CA ALA A 14 -11.04 19.65 -30.87
C ALA A 14 -11.42 18.17 -30.61
N PRO A 15 -12.59 17.70 -31.10
CA PRO A 15 -12.97 16.31 -30.99
C PRO A 15 -11.93 15.39 -31.66
N PRO A 16 -11.55 14.25 -31.04
CA PRO A 16 -10.62 13.32 -31.66
C PRO A 16 -11.24 12.69 -32.91
N ALA A 17 -10.43 12.56 -33.94
CA ALA A 17 -10.82 11.85 -35.15
C ALA A 17 -10.95 10.34 -34.80
N GLY A 18 -12.17 9.81 -34.73
CA GLY A 18 -12.40 8.38 -34.48
C GLY A 18 -13.80 8.04 -34.06
N GLU A 19 -14.19 6.78 -34.28
CA GLU A 19 -15.46 6.26 -33.78
C GLU A 19 -15.37 5.98 -32.29
N PHE A 20 -16.48 6.11 -31.60
CA PHE A 20 -16.63 5.67 -30.23
C PHE A 20 -16.22 4.19 -30.09
N LYS A 21 -15.37 3.90 -29.12
CA LYS A 21 -14.87 2.55 -28.81
C LYS A 21 -15.52 2.00 -27.54
N ALA A 22 -15.37 2.72 -26.43
CA ALA A 22 -15.87 2.28 -25.13
C ALA A 22 -16.07 3.44 -24.18
N ILE A 23 -17.03 3.25 -23.25
CA ILE A 23 -17.15 4.02 -22.01
C ILE A 23 -16.88 3.07 -20.83
N GLU A 24 -15.91 3.41 -19.99
CA GLU A 24 -15.43 2.58 -18.90
C GLU A 24 -15.39 3.41 -17.62
N GLN A 25 -15.42 2.74 -16.47
CA GLN A 25 -15.44 3.39 -15.16
C GLN A 25 -14.40 2.81 -14.22
N PHE A 26 -13.87 3.66 -13.36
CA PHE A 26 -13.20 3.30 -12.11
C PHE A 26 -13.64 4.28 -11.03
N GLU A 27 -14.48 3.82 -10.10
CA GLU A 27 -15.10 4.64 -9.04
C GLU A 27 -15.80 5.88 -9.61
N GLU A 28 -15.33 7.09 -9.28
CA GLU A 28 -15.84 8.39 -9.76
C GLU A 28 -15.20 8.87 -11.07
N TYR A 29 -14.33 8.10 -11.67
CA TYR A 29 -13.66 8.41 -12.93
C TYR A 29 -14.25 7.61 -14.07
N TYR A 30 -14.49 8.28 -15.20
CA TYR A 30 -14.99 7.67 -16.43
C TYR A 30 -14.01 7.95 -17.55
N ARG A 31 -13.87 6.99 -18.45
CA ARG A 31 -13.04 7.10 -19.63
C ARG A 31 -13.88 6.81 -20.88
N ILE A 32 -13.90 7.74 -21.82
CA ILE A 32 -14.44 7.49 -23.17
C ILE A 32 -13.26 7.35 -24.11
N SER A 33 -13.17 6.21 -24.78
CA SER A 33 -12.10 5.91 -25.75
C SER A 33 -12.66 5.86 -27.18
N PHE A 34 -11.77 6.16 -28.15
CA PHE A 34 -12.10 6.23 -29.56
C PHE A 34 -11.21 5.28 -30.37
N LYS A 35 -11.76 4.70 -31.46
CA LYS A 35 -11.00 3.84 -32.36
C LYS A 35 -9.97 4.67 -33.13
N LYS A 36 -8.74 4.14 -33.27
CA LYS A 36 -7.64 4.78 -33.99
C LYS A 36 -7.20 6.15 -33.43
N SER A 37 -7.65 6.52 -32.20
CA SER A 37 -7.19 7.71 -31.50
C SER A 37 -6.33 7.33 -30.30
N ARG A 38 -5.32 8.13 -29.98
CA ARG A 38 -4.55 8.05 -28.73
C ARG A 38 -5.24 8.83 -27.61
N HIS A 39 -6.05 9.85 -27.98
CA HIS A 39 -6.74 10.70 -27.02
C HIS A 39 -8.00 10.00 -26.48
N ASN A 40 -8.13 9.95 -25.17
CA ASN A 40 -9.31 9.53 -24.46
C ASN A 40 -9.92 10.73 -23.74
N LEU A 41 -11.21 10.75 -23.54
CA LEU A 41 -11.83 11.74 -22.65
C LEU A 41 -11.91 11.14 -21.26
N ILE A 42 -11.24 11.78 -20.30
CA ILE A 42 -11.39 11.46 -18.88
C ILE A 42 -12.44 12.41 -18.29
N ILE A 43 -13.39 11.84 -17.56
CA ILE A 43 -14.45 12.57 -16.88
C ILE A 43 -14.33 12.28 -15.38
N VAL A 44 -14.16 13.30 -14.57
CA VAL A 44 -14.07 13.26 -13.12
C VAL A 44 -15.40 13.72 -12.53
N LEU A 45 -16.09 12.82 -11.80
CA LEU A 45 -17.34 13.11 -11.10
C LEU A 45 -17.19 12.99 -9.59
N ALA A 46 -16.06 13.44 -9.05
CA ALA A 46 -15.84 13.46 -7.61
C ALA A 46 -16.70 14.51 -6.91
N SER A 47 -17.07 14.30 -5.65
CA SER A 47 -18.02 15.12 -4.91
C SER A 47 -17.62 16.62 -4.83
N LYS A 48 -16.33 16.92 -4.86
CA LYS A 48 -15.78 18.29 -4.81
C LYS A 48 -15.22 18.75 -6.14
N GLU A 49 -14.76 17.82 -6.97
CA GLU A 49 -14.03 18.08 -8.20
C GLU A 49 -14.76 17.42 -9.37
N CYS A 50 -15.39 18.25 -10.24
CA CYS A 50 -16.08 17.80 -11.44
C CYS A 50 -15.50 18.52 -12.64
N TYR A 51 -14.90 17.79 -13.58
CA TYR A 51 -14.33 18.30 -14.83
C TYR A 51 -14.06 17.17 -15.81
N CYS A 52 -13.65 17.50 -17.02
CA CYS A 52 -13.21 16.56 -18.02
C CYS A 52 -12.06 17.12 -18.83
N PHE A 53 -11.23 16.25 -19.38
CA PHE A 53 -10.07 16.64 -20.17
C PHE A 53 -9.66 15.54 -21.16
N TRP A 54 -8.95 15.92 -22.22
CA TRP A 54 -8.33 14.97 -23.14
C TRP A 54 -7.05 14.43 -22.56
N ASP A 55 -6.91 13.09 -22.59
CA ASP A 55 -5.75 12.39 -22.06
C ASP A 55 -5.19 11.39 -23.09
N ASP A 56 -3.91 11.50 -23.40
CA ASP A 56 -3.17 10.60 -24.28
C ASP A 56 -2.21 9.69 -23.50
N GLN A 57 -2.13 9.86 -22.19
CA GLN A 57 -1.24 9.12 -21.32
C GLN A 57 -1.82 7.76 -20.93
N LYS A 58 -0.95 6.76 -20.80
CA LYS A 58 -1.32 5.47 -20.22
C LYS A 58 -1.23 5.56 -18.70
N ARG A 59 -2.38 5.75 -18.05
CA ARG A 59 -2.46 5.87 -16.59
C ARG A 59 -2.66 4.50 -15.93
N PRO A 60 -2.15 4.29 -14.70
CA PRO A 60 -2.30 3.04 -13.96
C PRO A 60 -3.72 2.85 -13.38
N ILE A 61 -4.74 3.50 -13.92
CA ILE A 61 -6.12 3.39 -13.44
C ILE A 61 -6.79 2.20 -14.13
N PRO A 62 -7.32 1.22 -13.39
CA PRO A 62 -7.93 0.02 -13.93
C PRO A 62 -9.38 0.29 -14.38
N PHE A 63 -9.55 1.07 -15.42
CA PHE A 63 -10.87 1.28 -16.01
C PHE A 63 -11.47 -0.03 -16.51
N THR A 64 -12.72 -0.28 -16.18
CA THR A 64 -13.45 -1.49 -16.56
C THR A 64 -14.83 -1.16 -17.08
N ALA A 65 -15.36 -2.03 -17.96
CA ALA A 65 -16.76 -1.96 -18.36
C ALA A 65 -17.67 -2.20 -17.15
N SER A 66 -18.71 -1.39 -17.03
CA SER A 66 -19.68 -1.48 -15.93
C SER A 66 -21.08 -1.75 -16.47
N ARG A 67 -21.82 -2.64 -15.80
CA ARG A 67 -23.17 -3.04 -16.25
C ARG A 67 -24.14 -1.86 -16.41
N HIS A 68 -24.04 -0.85 -15.57
CA HIS A 68 -24.90 0.32 -15.64
C HIS A 68 -24.57 1.25 -16.81
N LEU A 69 -23.42 1.06 -17.50
CA LEU A 69 -23.04 1.80 -18.70
C LEU A 69 -23.38 1.04 -20.00
N ASN A 70 -23.91 -0.18 -19.93
CA ASN A 70 -24.16 -0.99 -21.12
C ASN A 70 -25.12 -0.32 -22.11
N LEU A 71 -26.18 0.32 -21.63
CA LEU A 71 -27.12 1.04 -22.52
C LEU A 71 -26.43 2.21 -23.23
N MET A 72 -25.57 2.97 -22.53
CA MET A 72 -24.78 4.03 -23.11
C MET A 72 -23.77 3.49 -24.13
N GLN A 73 -23.09 2.39 -23.76
CA GLN A 73 -22.14 1.69 -24.62
C GLN A 73 -22.77 1.23 -25.93
N ASP A 74 -23.96 0.60 -25.86
CA ASP A 74 -24.66 0.07 -27.04
C ASP A 74 -25.24 1.18 -27.90
N ALA A 75 -25.80 2.22 -27.30
CA ALA A 75 -26.36 3.35 -28.04
C ALA A 75 -25.28 4.14 -28.79
N LEU A 76 -24.11 4.35 -28.18
CA LEU A 76 -23.00 5.10 -28.79
C LEU A 76 -22.17 4.26 -29.77
N ARG A 77 -22.40 2.95 -29.90
CA ARG A 77 -21.66 2.09 -30.81
C ARG A 77 -21.79 2.54 -32.26
N GLY A 78 -20.65 2.70 -32.93
CA GLY A 78 -20.57 3.15 -34.32
C GLY A 78 -20.81 4.64 -34.52
N THR A 79 -20.90 5.43 -33.45
CA THR A 79 -21.00 6.90 -33.56
C THR A 79 -19.63 7.55 -33.58
N ARG A 80 -19.55 8.79 -34.04
CA ARG A 80 -18.38 9.68 -33.97
C ARG A 80 -18.74 10.88 -33.11
N LEU A 81 -17.76 11.41 -32.38
CA LEU A 81 -17.90 12.66 -31.67
C LEU A 81 -17.66 13.80 -32.63
N ASP A 82 -18.68 14.60 -32.89
CA ASP A 82 -18.61 15.72 -33.85
C ASP A 82 -18.40 17.07 -33.17
N ALA A 83 -19.01 17.28 -32.01
CA ALA A 83 -18.93 18.55 -31.32
C ALA A 83 -18.87 18.41 -29.80
N VAL A 84 -18.17 19.34 -29.17
CA VAL A 84 -18.15 19.55 -27.73
C VAL A 84 -18.62 20.99 -27.49
N SER A 85 -19.61 21.19 -26.63
CA SER A 85 -20.15 22.48 -26.31
C SER A 85 -20.47 22.59 -24.82
N ILE A 86 -20.49 23.79 -24.30
CA ILE A 86 -20.89 24.09 -22.92
C ILE A 86 -22.16 24.95 -22.92
N LEU A 87 -23.06 24.66 -21.99
CA LEU A 87 -24.25 25.53 -21.81
C LEU A 87 -23.78 26.88 -21.19
N PRO A 88 -24.07 28.01 -21.85
CA PRO A 88 -23.63 29.33 -21.38
C PRO A 88 -24.03 29.57 -19.92
N GLY A 89 -23.06 29.96 -19.10
CA GLY A 89 -23.28 30.23 -17.69
C GLY A 89 -23.43 28.99 -16.78
N GLU A 90 -23.43 27.77 -17.34
CA GLU A 90 -23.65 26.56 -16.57
C GLU A 90 -22.48 25.54 -16.75
N ARG A 91 -22.19 24.77 -15.71
CA ARG A 91 -21.17 23.70 -15.76
C ARG A 91 -21.71 22.42 -16.35
N ILE A 92 -22.28 22.54 -17.56
CA ILE A 92 -22.90 21.46 -18.30
C ILE A 92 -22.27 21.38 -19.68
N ILE A 93 -21.56 20.29 -19.94
CA ILE A 93 -20.92 20.04 -21.24
C ILE A 93 -21.75 19.03 -22.01
N THR A 94 -21.97 19.31 -23.30
CA THR A 94 -22.67 18.42 -24.22
C THR A 94 -21.68 17.88 -25.23
N LEU A 95 -21.56 16.56 -25.31
CA LEU A 95 -20.80 15.82 -26.32
C LEU A 95 -21.80 15.30 -27.36
N GLN A 96 -21.70 15.81 -28.58
CA GLN A 96 -22.60 15.42 -29.66
C GLN A 96 -22.00 14.29 -30.49
N PHE A 97 -22.70 13.16 -30.51
CA PHE A 97 -22.32 11.97 -31.25
C PHE A 97 -23.25 11.75 -32.43
N THR A 98 -22.69 11.46 -33.60
CA THR A 98 -23.47 11.17 -34.79
C THR A 98 -23.09 9.83 -35.43
N LYS A 99 -24.04 9.23 -36.10
CA LYS A 99 -23.85 8.10 -37.02
C LYS A 99 -24.83 8.19 -38.18
N THR A 100 -24.43 7.67 -39.30
CA THR A 100 -25.34 7.48 -40.43
C THR A 100 -25.85 6.04 -40.39
N ASP A 101 -27.16 5.88 -40.45
CA ASP A 101 -27.82 4.57 -40.51
C ASP A 101 -27.79 3.97 -41.93
N ILE A 102 -28.33 2.74 -42.06
CA ILE A 102 -28.38 2.04 -43.34
C ILE A 102 -29.29 2.71 -44.36
N TYR A 103 -30.15 3.64 -43.94
CA TYR A 103 -31.03 4.45 -44.78
C TYR A 103 -30.48 5.82 -45.09
N ASN A 104 -29.17 6.04 -44.79
CA ASN A 104 -28.49 7.31 -44.95
C ASN A 104 -29.07 8.45 -44.10
N GLN A 105 -29.76 8.12 -42.99
CA GLN A 105 -30.24 9.11 -42.03
C GLN A 105 -29.20 9.39 -40.94
N HIS A 106 -29.04 10.68 -40.61
CA HIS A 106 -28.14 11.09 -39.52
C HIS A 106 -28.87 10.93 -38.17
N ILE A 107 -28.37 10.00 -37.37
CA ILE A 107 -28.82 9.81 -35.99
C ILE A 107 -27.87 10.59 -35.08
N THR A 108 -28.39 11.56 -34.34
CA THR A 108 -27.65 12.34 -33.37
C THR A 108 -28.05 11.96 -31.96
N GLN A 109 -27.05 11.72 -31.14
CA GLN A 109 -27.19 11.45 -29.70
C GLN A 109 -26.29 12.44 -28.93
N SER A 110 -26.72 12.87 -27.77
CA SER A 110 -25.95 13.78 -26.94
C SER A 110 -25.66 13.15 -25.59
N LEU A 111 -24.39 13.16 -25.20
CA LEU A 111 -23.97 12.79 -23.87
C LEU A 111 -23.74 14.08 -23.07
N ILE A 112 -24.60 14.32 -22.10
CA ILE A 112 -24.60 15.51 -21.28
C ILE A 112 -23.83 15.22 -20.00
N LEU A 113 -22.81 16.02 -19.75
CA LEU A 113 -21.98 15.96 -18.55
C LEU A 113 -22.39 17.10 -17.62
N GLU A 114 -23.08 16.79 -16.54
CA GLU A 114 -23.39 17.74 -15.48
C GLU A 114 -22.24 17.76 -14.49
N LEU A 115 -21.36 18.76 -14.60
CA LEU A 115 -20.17 18.93 -13.77
C LEU A 115 -20.43 19.86 -12.58
N ILE A 116 -21.60 19.72 -11.98
CA ILE A 116 -22.09 20.53 -10.86
C ILE A 116 -21.94 19.72 -9.58
N PRO A 117 -21.16 20.16 -8.57
CA PRO A 117 -21.02 19.47 -7.29
C PRO A 117 -22.39 19.08 -6.68
N ARG A 118 -22.51 17.89 -6.14
CA ARG A 118 -23.73 17.25 -5.61
C ARG A 118 -24.76 16.80 -6.66
N TYR A 119 -24.74 17.36 -7.87
CA TYR A 119 -25.64 16.99 -8.98
C TYR A 119 -24.91 16.38 -10.17
N GLN A 120 -23.63 15.98 -9.97
CA GLN A 120 -22.82 15.41 -11.04
C GLN A 120 -23.49 14.20 -11.67
N ASN A 121 -23.51 14.17 -13.01
CA ASN A 121 -24.13 13.09 -13.76
C ASN A 121 -23.56 12.98 -15.19
N ILE A 122 -23.73 11.83 -15.79
CA ILE A 122 -23.58 11.59 -17.24
C ILE A 122 -24.94 11.10 -17.74
N ILE A 123 -25.51 11.82 -18.68
CA ILE A 123 -26.87 11.59 -19.18
C ILE A 123 -26.81 11.42 -20.70
N LEU A 124 -27.24 10.27 -21.18
CA LEU A 124 -27.38 10.04 -22.62
C LEU A 124 -28.78 10.42 -23.09
N THR A 125 -28.84 11.25 -24.12
CA THR A 125 -30.08 11.75 -24.70
C THR A 125 -30.13 11.58 -26.21
N ARG A 126 -31.31 11.64 -26.79
CA ARG A 126 -31.53 11.76 -28.23
C ARG A 126 -32.50 12.89 -28.52
N HIS A 127 -32.44 13.44 -29.72
CA HIS A 127 -33.46 14.39 -30.19
C HIS A 127 -34.77 13.70 -30.34
N TYR A 128 -35.83 14.27 -29.75
CA TYR A 128 -37.19 13.78 -29.84
C TYR A 128 -38.18 14.95 -29.83
N GLN A 129 -38.92 15.11 -30.91
CA GLN A 129 -39.86 16.22 -31.10
C GLN A 129 -39.15 17.60 -30.85
N GLN A 130 -39.56 18.32 -29.79
CA GLN A 130 -39.03 19.62 -29.47
C GLN A 130 -37.96 19.64 -28.36
N GLY A 131 -37.39 18.48 -28.00
CA GLY A 131 -36.45 18.43 -26.88
C GLY A 131 -35.48 17.23 -26.91
N LEU A 132 -34.74 17.10 -25.85
CA LEU A 132 -33.79 16.00 -25.64
C LEU A 132 -34.46 14.96 -24.74
N GLN A 133 -34.77 13.76 -25.27
CA GLN A 133 -35.27 12.65 -24.46
C GLN A 133 -34.14 11.85 -23.86
N ILE A 134 -34.20 11.58 -22.55
CA ILE A 134 -33.22 10.78 -21.83
C ILE A 134 -33.34 9.33 -22.26
N ILE A 135 -32.24 8.72 -22.69
CA ILE A 135 -32.08 7.29 -22.96
C ILE A 135 -31.66 6.57 -21.70
N ASP A 136 -30.59 7.11 -21.04
CA ASP A 136 -30.04 6.56 -19.81
C ASP A 136 -29.24 7.62 -19.04
N ALA A 137 -28.99 7.36 -17.75
CA ALA A 137 -28.15 8.22 -16.92
C ALA A 137 -27.39 7.38 -15.90
N VAL A 138 -26.16 7.82 -15.55
CA VAL A 138 -25.36 7.21 -14.51
C VAL A 138 -26.07 7.28 -13.16
N ARG A 139 -26.60 8.46 -12.84
CA ARG A 139 -27.43 8.67 -11.65
C ARG A 139 -28.87 8.97 -12.09
N LYS A 140 -29.76 8.05 -11.80
CA LYS A 140 -31.20 8.22 -12.03
C LYS A 140 -31.80 8.96 -10.84
N VAL A 141 -32.62 9.97 -11.12
CA VAL A 141 -33.29 10.80 -10.11
C VAL A 141 -34.78 10.65 -10.28
N SER A 142 -35.44 10.06 -9.31
CA SER A 142 -36.86 9.83 -9.29
C SER A 142 -37.64 11.03 -8.72
N PHE A 143 -38.96 11.04 -8.91
CA PHE A 143 -39.85 12.05 -8.31
C PHE A 143 -39.78 12.09 -6.78
N ALA A 144 -39.49 10.95 -6.13
CA ALA A 144 -39.35 10.88 -4.69
C ALA A 144 -38.05 11.57 -4.20
N GLU A 145 -36.99 11.56 -5.02
CA GLU A 145 -35.71 12.21 -4.70
C GLU A 145 -35.72 13.71 -5.05
N ASN A 146 -36.34 14.06 -6.16
CA ASN A 146 -36.48 15.46 -6.59
C ASN A 146 -37.82 15.68 -7.29
N ARG A 147 -38.71 16.45 -6.66
CA ARG A 147 -40.07 16.74 -7.19
C ARG A 147 -40.05 17.66 -8.41
N HIS A 148 -39.00 18.45 -8.57
CA HIS A 148 -38.90 19.47 -9.62
C HIS A 148 -38.19 18.97 -10.88
N ARG A 149 -37.30 18.00 -10.73
CA ARG A 149 -36.48 17.52 -11.82
C ARG A 149 -36.26 16.02 -11.73
N GLN A 150 -36.75 15.28 -12.68
CA GLN A 150 -36.51 13.84 -12.79
C GLN A 150 -35.47 13.56 -13.88
N ILE A 151 -34.64 12.53 -13.66
CA ILE A 151 -33.68 12.03 -14.63
C ILE A 151 -33.95 10.53 -14.78
N LEU A 152 -34.88 10.20 -15.63
CA LEU A 152 -35.32 8.83 -15.88
C LEU A 152 -35.39 8.56 -17.39
N PRO A 153 -35.14 7.34 -17.86
CA PRO A 153 -35.32 6.98 -19.26
C PRO A 153 -36.75 7.29 -19.74
N GLY A 154 -36.83 7.94 -20.92
CA GLY A 154 -38.10 8.34 -21.53
C GLY A 154 -38.56 9.76 -21.18
N THR A 155 -38.06 10.40 -20.12
CA THR A 155 -38.39 11.78 -19.78
C THR A 155 -37.56 12.78 -20.63
N LEU A 156 -38.08 14.01 -20.74
CA LEU A 156 -37.34 15.09 -21.40
C LEU A 156 -36.26 15.64 -20.44
N TYR A 157 -35.07 15.84 -20.96
CA TYR A 157 -34.00 16.45 -20.23
C TYR A 157 -34.27 17.94 -19.95
N GLN A 158 -34.12 18.33 -18.72
CA GLN A 158 -34.15 19.72 -18.28
C GLN A 158 -32.85 20.00 -17.51
N PRO A 159 -32.13 21.11 -17.84
CA PRO A 159 -30.96 21.45 -17.03
C PRO A 159 -31.37 21.80 -15.60
N PRO A 160 -30.49 21.64 -14.62
CA PRO A 160 -30.77 22.07 -13.26
C PRO A 160 -30.90 23.57 -13.22
N VAL A 161 -31.88 24.07 -12.48
CA VAL A 161 -32.02 25.50 -12.22
C VAL A 161 -31.07 25.85 -11.06
N SER A 162 -30.22 26.85 -11.26
CA SER A 162 -29.29 27.35 -10.24
C SER A 162 -29.40 28.86 -10.14
N ASP A 163 -29.53 29.37 -8.93
CA ASP A 163 -29.43 30.82 -8.66
C ASP A 163 -27.95 31.27 -8.56
N TYR A 164 -27.02 30.36 -8.69
CA TYR A 164 -25.59 30.63 -8.62
C TYR A 164 -25.09 31.17 -9.96
N ILE A 165 -24.59 32.39 -9.94
CA ILE A 165 -23.96 33.03 -11.12
C ILE A 165 -22.51 32.56 -11.17
N ASN A 166 -22.17 31.79 -12.20
CA ASN A 166 -20.80 31.35 -12.40
C ASN A 166 -19.93 32.50 -12.93
N ASP A 167 -18.67 32.51 -12.52
CA ASP A 167 -17.68 33.46 -13.05
C ASP A 167 -17.42 33.17 -14.54
N THR A 168 -17.61 34.17 -15.37
CA THR A 168 -17.40 34.11 -16.82
C THR A 168 -16.16 34.91 -17.27
N THR A 169 -15.36 35.39 -16.33
CA THR A 169 -14.14 36.17 -16.62
C THR A 169 -13.19 35.32 -17.49
N PRO A 170 -12.65 35.85 -18.59
CA PRO A 170 -11.67 35.12 -19.41
C PRO A 170 -10.45 34.72 -18.61
N LEU A 171 -9.91 33.52 -18.92
CA LEU A 171 -8.69 33.06 -18.28
C LEU A 171 -7.50 33.90 -18.65
N GLN A 172 -6.60 34.10 -17.69
CA GLN A 172 -5.30 34.69 -17.90
C GLN A 172 -4.25 33.58 -17.82
N PHE A 173 -3.44 33.45 -18.85
CA PHE A 173 -2.34 32.50 -18.89
C PHE A 173 -1.03 33.18 -18.48
N PRO A 174 -0.08 32.48 -17.88
CA PRO A 174 -0.09 31.02 -17.59
C PRO A 174 -0.99 30.64 -16.42
N LEU A 175 -1.29 29.34 -16.32
CA LEU A 175 -2.08 28.75 -15.22
C LEU A 175 -1.18 28.00 -14.26
N SER A 176 -1.34 28.22 -12.96
CA SER A 176 -0.71 27.41 -11.92
C SER A 176 -1.65 26.33 -11.40
N VAL A 177 -1.09 25.16 -11.08
CA VAL A 177 -1.83 24.00 -10.58
C VAL A 177 -1.42 23.68 -9.17
N SER A 178 -2.39 23.54 -8.28
CA SER A 178 -2.18 23.17 -6.90
C SER A 178 -3.24 22.17 -6.43
N PRO A 179 -3.08 21.53 -5.27
CA PRO A 179 -4.12 20.69 -4.68
C PRO A 179 -5.45 21.41 -4.41
N ALA A 180 -5.43 22.73 -4.34
CA ALA A 180 -6.63 23.55 -4.15
C ALA A 180 -7.38 23.81 -5.48
N GLY A 181 -6.74 23.53 -6.62
CA GLY A 181 -7.29 23.73 -7.96
C GLY A 181 -6.33 24.45 -8.90
N ILE A 182 -6.89 24.96 -9.99
CA ILE A 182 -6.19 25.74 -11.01
C ILE A 182 -6.43 27.24 -10.71
N GLN A 183 -5.40 28.05 -10.90
CA GLN A 183 -5.44 29.52 -10.70
C GLN A 183 -4.62 30.21 -11.78
N ASP A 184 -4.96 31.46 -12.07
CA ASP A 184 -4.16 32.33 -12.93
C ASP A 184 -2.81 32.61 -12.25
N ALA A 185 -1.69 32.49 -12.97
CA ALA A 185 -0.35 32.68 -12.44
C ALA A 185 0.29 33.95 -13.01
N ALA A 186 1.19 34.59 -12.24
CA ALA A 186 1.84 35.84 -12.66
C ALA A 186 3.06 35.60 -13.58
N GLU A 187 3.83 34.52 -13.39
CA GLU A 187 5.12 34.35 -14.06
C GLU A 187 5.38 32.93 -14.60
N GLU A 188 5.03 31.88 -13.85
CA GLU A 188 5.30 30.50 -14.25
C GLU A 188 4.04 29.63 -14.23
N GLY A 189 3.84 28.81 -15.26
CA GLY A 189 2.69 27.92 -15.34
C GLY A 189 2.50 27.32 -16.74
N THR A 190 1.36 26.65 -16.94
CA THR A 190 1.01 26.06 -18.23
C THR A 190 0.12 27.02 -19.03
N GLU A 191 0.34 27.05 -20.34
CA GLU A 191 -0.47 27.88 -21.28
C GLU A 191 -1.66 27.08 -21.86
N SER A 192 -1.83 25.82 -21.48
CA SER A 192 -2.92 24.94 -21.91
C SER A 192 -3.83 24.57 -20.76
N ILE A 193 -5.11 24.91 -20.87
CA ILE A 193 -6.11 24.49 -19.87
C ILE A 193 -6.23 22.97 -19.78
N ASN A 194 -6.12 22.26 -20.93
CA ASN A 194 -6.15 20.81 -20.92
C ASN A 194 -4.95 20.21 -20.15
N GLN A 195 -3.76 20.76 -20.34
CA GLN A 195 -2.57 20.36 -19.60
C GLN A 195 -2.73 20.66 -18.10
N ALA A 196 -3.23 21.85 -17.73
CA ALA A 196 -3.51 22.18 -16.33
C ALA A 196 -4.49 21.20 -15.67
N MET A 197 -5.52 20.76 -16.39
CA MET A 197 -6.46 19.74 -15.91
C MET A 197 -5.81 18.36 -15.77
N GLN A 198 -4.91 17.98 -16.67
CA GLN A 198 -4.13 16.74 -16.56
C GLN A 198 -3.22 16.77 -15.33
N GLU A 199 -2.49 17.86 -15.13
CA GLU A 199 -1.61 18.05 -13.97
C GLU A 199 -2.39 18.02 -12.64
N LEU A 200 -3.55 18.70 -12.58
CA LEU A 200 -4.43 18.63 -11.42
C LEU A 200 -4.89 17.20 -11.14
N PHE A 201 -5.26 16.46 -12.17
CA PHE A 201 -5.68 15.07 -12.03
C PHE A 201 -4.56 14.19 -11.48
N ASP A 202 -3.34 14.32 -12.00
CA ASP A 202 -2.17 13.57 -11.53
C ASP A 202 -1.83 13.92 -10.08
N LEU A 203 -1.90 15.19 -9.72
CA LEU A 203 -1.66 15.66 -8.36
C LEU A 203 -2.69 15.07 -7.36
N LEU A 204 -3.98 15.09 -7.73
CA LEU A 204 -5.04 14.55 -6.90
C LEU A 204 -4.96 13.01 -6.77
N LEU A 205 -4.59 12.31 -7.85
CA LEU A 205 -4.33 10.87 -7.82
C LEU A 205 -3.17 10.53 -6.89
N ALA A 206 -2.05 11.25 -7.00
CA ALA A 206 -0.89 11.06 -6.13
C ALA A 206 -1.22 11.31 -4.65
N GLN A 207 -1.99 12.36 -4.35
CA GLN A 207 -2.46 12.63 -2.99
C GLN A 207 -3.38 11.52 -2.46
N ARG A 208 -4.27 11.02 -3.30
CA ARG A 208 -5.16 9.91 -2.95
C ARG A 208 -4.36 8.66 -2.64
N GLU A 209 -3.40 8.30 -3.50
CA GLU A 209 -2.49 7.17 -3.29
C GLU A 209 -1.74 7.32 -1.96
N ALA A 210 -1.12 8.46 -1.73
CA ALA A 210 -0.39 8.75 -0.49
C ALA A 210 -1.28 8.64 0.76
N ARG A 211 -2.53 9.12 0.67
CA ARG A 211 -3.51 9.00 1.78
C ARG A 211 -3.87 7.56 2.09
N ILE A 212 -4.13 6.75 1.06
CA ILE A 212 -4.48 5.33 1.23
C ILE A 212 -3.30 4.57 1.83
N LYS A 213 -2.08 4.76 1.31
CA LYS A 213 -0.85 4.16 1.85
C LYS A 213 -0.63 4.57 3.32
N LYS A 214 -0.77 5.85 3.65
CA LYS A 214 -0.64 6.35 5.03
C LYS A 214 -1.66 5.71 5.99
N GLN A 215 -2.91 5.52 5.55
CA GLN A 215 -3.93 4.85 6.36
C GLN A 215 -3.61 3.36 6.56
N ALA A 216 -3.16 2.67 5.51
CA ALA A 216 -2.73 1.27 5.59
C ALA A 216 -1.54 1.11 6.56
N CYS A 217 -0.50 1.92 6.42
CA CYS A 217 0.65 1.94 7.35
C CYS A 217 0.21 2.14 8.80
N LYS A 218 -0.61 3.16 9.06
CA LYS A 218 -1.10 3.45 10.42
C LYS A 218 -1.89 2.29 11.03
N LYS A 219 -2.66 1.56 10.21
CA LYS A 219 -3.41 0.38 10.66
C LYS A 219 -2.46 -0.77 11.03
N LEU A 220 -1.45 -1.04 10.20
CA LEU A 220 -0.46 -2.08 10.43
C LEU A 220 0.43 -1.76 11.64
N GLU A 221 0.90 -0.53 11.78
CA GLU A 221 1.70 -0.07 12.93
C GLU A 221 0.97 -0.28 14.26
N LYS A 222 -0.33 0.04 14.34
CA LYS A 222 -1.15 -0.23 15.52
C LYS A 222 -1.27 -1.71 15.85
N GLN A 223 -1.36 -2.57 14.82
CA GLN A 223 -1.42 -4.02 15.03
C GLN A 223 -0.07 -4.57 15.56
N ILE A 224 1.03 -4.09 14.99
CA ILE A 224 2.40 -4.42 15.44
C ILE A 224 2.59 -4.02 16.91
N GLU A 225 2.24 -2.78 17.27
CA GLU A 225 2.36 -2.30 18.66
C GLU A 225 1.55 -3.18 19.64
N LYS A 226 0.32 -3.54 19.27
CA LYS A 226 -0.51 -4.43 20.10
C LYS A 226 0.16 -5.81 20.31
N LEU A 227 0.73 -6.40 19.26
CA LEU A 227 1.41 -7.69 19.36
C LEU A 227 2.73 -7.59 20.11
N GLN A 228 3.47 -6.50 19.98
CA GLN A 228 4.70 -6.26 20.74
C GLN A 228 4.42 -6.16 22.25
N ARG A 229 3.33 -5.46 22.64
CA ARG A 229 2.89 -5.42 24.05
C ARG A 229 2.50 -6.80 24.57
N LYS A 230 1.85 -7.63 23.72
CA LYS A 230 1.53 -9.02 24.06
C LYS A 230 2.80 -9.83 24.25
N LEU A 231 3.75 -9.72 23.33
CA LEU A 231 5.03 -10.42 23.38
C LEU A 231 5.80 -10.09 24.67
N ALA A 232 5.87 -8.82 25.04
CA ALA A 232 6.55 -8.39 26.27
C ALA A 232 5.93 -9.05 27.52
N LYS A 233 4.60 -9.15 27.59
CA LYS A 233 3.92 -9.84 28.70
C LYS A 233 4.24 -11.33 28.71
N GLN A 234 4.21 -12.01 27.55
CA GLN A 234 4.55 -13.42 27.45
C GLN A 234 6.01 -13.71 27.86
N GLN A 235 6.93 -12.81 27.53
CA GLN A 235 8.33 -12.91 27.95
C GLN A 235 8.49 -12.74 29.47
N GLN A 236 7.76 -11.83 30.09
CA GLN A 236 7.73 -11.69 31.55
C GLN A 236 7.16 -12.94 32.22
N GLU A 237 6.06 -13.48 31.69
CA GLU A 237 5.48 -14.74 32.20
C GLU A 237 6.45 -15.92 32.05
N LEU A 238 7.22 -15.99 30.98
CA LEU A 238 8.23 -17.00 30.77
C LEU A 238 9.34 -16.93 31.82
N GLN A 239 9.83 -15.71 32.12
CA GLN A 239 10.83 -15.47 33.17
C GLN A 239 10.32 -15.85 34.56
N ALA A 240 9.05 -15.55 34.86
CA ALA A 240 8.43 -15.94 36.12
C ALA A 240 8.29 -17.48 36.32
N THR A 241 8.40 -18.25 35.24
CA THR A 241 8.30 -19.72 35.29
C THR A 241 9.63 -20.40 35.62
N ASP A 242 10.73 -19.69 35.86
CA ASP A 242 12.04 -20.29 36.16
C ASP A 242 12.10 -21.04 37.50
N ALA A 243 11.09 -20.85 38.36
CA ALA A 243 10.91 -21.66 39.59
C ALA A 243 10.68 -23.17 39.33
N GLN A 244 10.52 -23.62 38.07
CA GLN A 244 10.33 -25.06 37.77
C GLN A 244 11.50 -25.93 38.24
N GLN A 245 12.74 -25.44 38.10
CA GLN A 245 13.92 -26.17 38.45
C GLN A 245 14.03 -26.35 39.98
N GLN A 246 13.66 -25.33 40.71
CA GLN A 246 13.55 -25.38 42.16
C GLN A 246 12.49 -26.39 42.66
N TYR A 247 11.32 -26.42 42.03
CA TYR A 247 10.30 -27.42 42.40
C TYR A 247 10.75 -28.86 42.12
N ARG A 248 11.51 -29.07 41.07
CA ARG A 248 12.09 -30.38 40.79
C ARG A 248 13.10 -30.74 41.86
N GLN A 249 14.06 -29.90 42.16
CA GLN A 249 15.06 -30.11 43.23
C GLN A 249 14.36 -30.43 44.57
N TRP A 250 13.40 -29.58 44.95
CA TRP A 250 12.68 -29.80 46.21
C TRP A 250 11.95 -31.15 46.24
N ALA A 251 11.32 -31.55 45.14
CA ALA A 251 10.66 -32.86 45.06
C ALA A 251 11.64 -34.04 45.19
N GLU A 252 12.81 -33.93 44.56
CA GLU A 252 13.85 -34.96 44.62
C GLU A 252 14.51 -35.02 46.03
N LEU A 253 14.79 -33.86 46.64
CA LEU A 253 15.30 -33.77 48.02
C LEU A 253 14.30 -34.33 49.04
N LEU A 254 13.03 -33.97 48.93
CA LEU A 254 11.97 -34.52 49.81
C LEU A 254 11.78 -36.03 49.61
N LYS A 255 11.96 -36.54 48.38
CA LYS A 255 11.87 -37.96 48.08
C LYS A 255 12.98 -38.76 48.77
N SER A 256 14.21 -38.25 48.81
CA SER A 256 15.34 -38.90 49.47
C SER A 256 15.20 -38.90 50.99
N GLN A 257 14.54 -37.89 51.55
CA GLN A 257 14.36 -37.75 53.03
C GLN A 257 12.90 -37.93 53.46
N GLN A 258 12.12 -38.68 52.71
CA GLN A 258 10.69 -38.90 52.98
C GLN A 258 10.41 -39.52 54.37
N HIS A 259 11.33 -40.29 54.90
CA HIS A 259 11.23 -40.92 56.22
C HIS A 259 11.36 -39.92 57.36
N CYS A 260 11.90 -38.73 57.15
CA CYS A 260 12.04 -37.68 58.14
C CYS A 260 10.80 -36.77 58.24
N ILE A 261 9.84 -36.90 57.34
CA ILE A 261 8.65 -36.05 57.26
C ILE A 261 7.55 -36.72 58.12
N THR A 262 7.15 -36.05 59.18
CA THR A 262 6.02 -36.46 60.05
C THR A 262 4.79 -35.61 59.74
N PRO A 263 3.56 -36.13 59.89
CA PRO A 263 2.33 -35.37 59.74
C PRO A 263 2.29 -34.15 60.67
N GLY A 264 1.86 -33.01 60.14
CA GLY A 264 1.80 -31.74 60.87
C GLY A 264 3.05 -30.85 60.70
N MET A 265 4.12 -31.26 60.08
CA MET A 265 5.29 -30.43 59.77
C MET A 265 4.96 -29.37 58.71
N GLU A 266 5.33 -28.12 59.00
CA GLU A 266 5.16 -26.98 58.05
C GLU A 266 6.38 -26.77 57.16
N SER A 267 7.55 -27.27 57.54
CA SER A 267 8.80 -27.22 56.77
C SER A 267 9.78 -28.31 57.19
N ILE A 268 10.73 -28.61 56.36
CA ILE A 268 11.84 -29.50 56.65
C ILE A 268 13.16 -28.88 56.17
N GLU A 269 14.19 -29.02 56.99
CA GLU A 269 15.55 -28.64 56.62
C GLU A 269 16.26 -29.86 56.03
N VAL A 270 16.79 -29.70 54.79
CA VAL A 270 17.44 -30.74 54.02
C VAL A 270 18.76 -30.23 53.39
N THR A 271 19.75 -31.11 53.25
CA THR A 271 21.01 -30.75 52.56
C THR A 271 20.78 -30.79 51.05
N ASP A 272 21.10 -29.69 50.37
CA ASP A 272 21.03 -29.61 48.92
C ASP A 272 22.26 -30.24 48.25
N TYR A 273 22.16 -31.51 47.90
CA TYR A 273 23.23 -32.23 47.21
C TYR A 273 23.32 -31.93 45.72
N PHE A 274 22.47 -31.05 45.16
CA PHE A 274 22.58 -30.54 43.79
C PHE A 274 23.56 -29.34 43.71
N SER A 275 23.85 -28.71 44.83
CA SER A 275 24.83 -27.63 44.93
C SER A 275 26.22 -28.17 45.33
N PRO A 276 27.34 -27.69 44.71
CA PRO A 276 28.68 -28.11 45.09
C PRO A 276 29.02 -27.92 46.58
N ASP A 277 28.48 -26.84 47.18
CA ASP A 277 28.73 -26.46 48.59
C ASP A 277 27.82 -27.18 49.58
N MET A 278 26.90 -28.03 49.11
CA MET A 278 25.89 -28.77 49.89
C MET A 278 25.22 -27.95 51.03
N PRO A 279 24.66 -26.76 50.72
CA PRO A 279 24.04 -25.92 51.74
C PRO A 279 22.77 -26.58 52.32
N SER A 280 22.46 -26.24 53.57
CA SER A 280 21.18 -26.63 54.18
C SER A 280 20.10 -25.68 53.68
N ILE A 281 19.01 -26.23 53.16
CA ILE A 281 17.86 -25.47 52.67
C ILE A 281 16.58 -25.88 53.37
N VAL A 282 15.69 -24.90 53.59
CA VAL A 282 14.40 -25.14 54.20
C VAL A 282 13.32 -25.27 53.12
N ILE A 283 12.68 -26.41 53.03
CA ILE A 283 11.58 -26.68 52.11
C ILE A 283 10.25 -26.60 52.83
N PRO A 284 9.33 -25.70 52.41
CA PRO A 284 8.01 -25.62 53.00
C PRO A 284 7.17 -26.85 52.68
N LEU A 285 6.42 -27.36 53.67
CA LEU A 285 5.55 -28.54 53.54
C LEU A 285 4.09 -28.13 53.72
N GLN A 286 3.19 -28.92 53.12
CA GLN A 286 1.76 -28.81 53.40
C GLN A 286 1.45 -29.68 54.62
N ALA A 287 1.24 -29.07 55.81
CA ALA A 287 1.11 -29.76 57.09
C ALA A 287 -0.02 -30.83 57.13
N HIS A 288 -1.05 -30.63 56.30
CA HIS A 288 -2.20 -31.54 56.22
C HIS A 288 -1.97 -32.76 55.32
N LEU A 289 -0.85 -32.79 54.56
CA LEU A 289 -0.52 -33.86 53.62
C LEU A 289 0.52 -34.81 54.21
N PRO A 290 0.38 -36.11 54.04
CA PRO A 290 1.40 -37.09 54.39
C PRO A 290 2.68 -36.91 53.54
N ALA A 291 3.81 -37.49 53.98
CA ALA A 291 5.12 -37.31 53.36
C ALA A 291 5.10 -37.57 51.85
N HIS A 292 4.51 -38.68 51.40
CA HIS A 292 4.47 -39.06 49.98
C HIS A 292 3.61 -38.08 49.14
N GLU A 293 2.57 -37.47 49.73
CA GLU A 293 1.75 -36.46 49.05
C GLU A 293 2.46 -35.12 48.96
N ASN A 294 3.27 -34.71 49.91
CA ASN A 294 4.12 -33.54 49.83
C ASN A 294 5.15 -33.68 48.70
N VAL A 295 5.76 -34.83 48.51
CA VAL A 295 6.63 -35.11 47.34
C VAL A 295 5.85 -34.96 46.04
N ASN A 296 4.66 -35.58 45.96
CA ASN A 296 3.79 -35.49 44.77
C ASN A 296 3.31 -34.08 44.48
N TYR A 297 3.07 -33.26 45.53
CA TYR A 297 2.70 -31.87 45.40
C TYR A 297 3.76 -31.07 44.65
N TYR A 298 5.03 -31.19 44.98
CA TYR A 298 6.13 -30.51 44.28
C TYR A 298 6.39 -31.07 42.88
N PHE A 299 6.26 -32.39 42.65
CA PHE A 299 6.30 -32.92 41.29
C PHE A 299 5.12 -32.44 40.43
N LYS A 300 3.93 -32.25 41.01
CA LYS A 300 2.78 -31.69 40.32
C LYS A 300 3.02 -30.24 39.97
N LYS A 301 3.59 -29.41 40.89
CA LYS A 301 4.02 -28.03 40.63
C LYS A 301 5.07 -27.99 39.53
N TYR A 302 6.08 -28.83 39.56
CA TYR A 302 7.11 -28.97 38.54
C TYR A 302 6.50 -29.23 37.13
N ARG A 303 5.65 -30.25 37.02
CA ARG A 303 4.99 -30.61 35.77
C ARG A 303 4.16 -29.45 35.23
N LYS A 304 3.36 -28.84 36.08
CA LYS A 304 2.53 -27.67 35.71
C LYS A 304 3.39 -26.49 35.21
N ALA A 305 4.49 -26.18 35.87
CA ALA A 305 5.42 -25.13 35.49
C ALA A 305 6.14 -25.44 34.17
N ARG A 306 6.62 -26.69 33.99
CA ARG A 306 7.28 -27.18 32.77
C ARG A 306 6.34 -27.11 31.57
N ASP A 307 5.12 -27.61 31.68
CA ASP A 307 4.15 -27.60 30.59
C ASP A 307 3.66 -26.20 30.30
N GLY A 308 3.56 -25.35 31.33
CA GLY A 308 3.30 -23.90 31.18
C GLY A 308 4.41 -23.20 30.39
N LYS A 309 5.67 -23.44 30.75
CA LYS A 309 6.85 -22.87 30.06
C LYS A 309 6.86 -23.24 28.57
N LEU A 310 6.57 -24.50 28.25
CA LEU A 310 6.50 -24.96 26.86
C LEU A 310 5.37 -24.25 26.07
N ARG A 311 4.19 -24.13 26.68
CA ARG A 311 3.06 -23.42 26.03
C ARG A 311 3.35 -21.93 25.81
N ILE A 312 3.96 -21.26 26.78
CA ILE A 312 4.33 -19.86 26.67
C ILE A 312 5.39 -19.69 25.57
N ALA A 313 6.40 -20.56 25.52
CA ALA A 313 7.42 -20.51 24.45
C ALA A 313 6.81 -20.66 23.05
N GLN A 314 5.87 -21.61 22.87
CA GLN A 314 5.15 -21.76 21.60
C GLN A 314 4.31 -20.53 21.25
N GLN A 315 3.65 -19.90 22.24
CA GLN A 315 2.87 -18.68 22.03
C GLN A 315 3.76 -17.47 21.67
N ILE A 316 4.96 -17.39 22.22
CA ILE A 316 5.96 -16.39 21.86
C ILE A 316 6.34 -16.55 20.40
N GLU A 317 6.69 -17.77 19.96
CA GLU A 317 7.06 -18.05 18.56
C GLU A 317 5.93 -17.66 17.58
N LEU A 318 4.69 -18.02 17.89
CA LEU A 318 3.53 -17.61 17.08
C LEU A 318 3.34 -16.09 17.03
N THR A 319 3.54 -15.41 18.16
CA THR A 319 3.41 -13.95 18.25
C THR A 319 4.53 -13.26 17.47
N GLU A 320 5.75 -13.75 17.55
CA GLU A 320 6.91 -13.25 16.77
C GLU A 320 6.69 -13.43 15.27
N THR A 321 6.22 -14.61 14.86
CA THR A 321 5.88 -14.88 13.45
C THR A 321 4.82 -13.93 12.93
N ALA A 322 3.75 -13.69 13.72
CA ALA A 322 2.71 -12.73 13.34
C ALA A 322 3.22 -11.28 13.23
N ILE A 323 4.14 -10.87 14.10
CA ILE A 323 4.80 -9.56 14.03
C ILE A 323 5.65 -9.47 12.75
N GLU A 324 6.40 -10.51 12.40
CA GLU A 324 7.20 -10.55 11.17
C GLU A 324 6.32 -10.43 9.91
N GLU A 325 5.18 -11.12 9.86
CA GLU A 325 4.23 -11.01 8.75
C GLU A 325 3.67 -9.58 8.60
N LEU A 326 3.36 -8.92 9.70
CA LEU A 326 2.91 -7.52 9.68
C LEU A 326 4.01 -6.57 9.23
N TYR A 327 5.28 -6.78 9.63
CA TYR A 327 6.40 -5.98 9.12
C TYR A 327 6.60 -6.19 7.61
N ARG A 328 6.43 -7.42 7.11
CA ARG A 328 6.47 -7.73 5.69
C ARG A 328 5.36 -6.99 4.94
N ALA A 329 4.13 -7.03 5.46
CA ALA A 329 3.00 -6.29 4.90
C ALA A 329 3.25 -4.77 4.91
N LEU A 330 3.82 -4.23 5.99
CA LEU A 330 4.16 -2.80 6.11
C LEU A 330 5.21 -2.37 5.07
N PHE A 331 6.20 -3.22 4.82
CA PHE A 331 7.20 -2.99 3.78
C PHE A 331 6.57 -2.96 2.38
N ASP A 332 5.63 -3.87 2.11
CA ASP A 332 4.98 -4.01 0.82
C ASP A 332 3.97 -2.87 0.52
N VAL A 333 3.50 -2.12 1.53
CA VAL A 333 2.57 -0.99 1.33
C VAL A 333 3.19 0.10 0.44
N ASP A 334 4.48 0.39 0.58
CA ASP A 334 5.13 1.45 -0.21
C ASP A 334 5.20 1.11 -1.70
N ASP A 335 5.35 -0.18 -2.02
CA ASP A 335 5.40 -0.68 -3.41
C ASP A 335 4.02 -1.10 -3.95
N MET A 336 2.98 -1.00 -3.13
CA MET A 336 1.63 -1.39 -3.55
C MET A 336 1.10 -0.43 -4.61
N ASP A 337 0.73 -0.96 -5.77
CA ASP A 337 -0.13 -0.24 -6.71
C ASP A 337 -1.55 -0.19 -6.13
N VAL A 338 -1.89 0.98 -5.58
CA VAL A 338 -3.16 1.20 -4.88
C VAL A 338 -4.35 1.00 -5.82
N PHE A 339 -4.18 1.30 -7.10
CA PHE A 339 -5.25 1.18 -8.09
C PHE A 339 -5.40 -0.26 -8.59
N ALA A 340 -4.30 -1.02 -8.73
CA ALA A 340 -4.36 -2.46 -9.03
C ALA A 340 -4.92 -3.28 -7.86
N ALA A 341 -4.64 -2.90 -6.61
CA ALA A 341 -5.14 -3.59 -5.42
C ALA A 341 -6.68 -3.50 -5.28
N ALA A 342 -7.31 -2.43 -5.74
CA ALA A 342 -8.76 -2.28 -5.74
C ALA A 342 -9.45 -3.32 -6.66
N THR A 343 -8.77 -3.77 -7.71
CA THR A 343 -9.25 -4.85 -8.61
C THR A 343 -8.92 -6.25 -8.09
N LEU A 344 -7.91 -6.40 -7.23
CA LEU A 344 -7.37 -7.69 -6.77
C LEU A 344 -8.00 -8.25 -5.49
N GLN A 345 -8.99 -7.60 -4.90
CA GLN A 345 -9.80 -8.25 -3.83
C GLN A 345 -10.50 -9.55 -4.28
N LYS A 346 -10.38 -9.94 -5.55
CA LYS A 346 -10.90 -11.20 -6.11
C LYS A 346 -9.86 -12.21 -6.60
N LYS A 347 -8.54 -11.93 -6.51
CA LYS A 347 -7.48 -12.90 -6.86
C LYS A 347 -6.30 -12.81 -5.89
N ALA A 348 -6.51 -13.22 -4.65
CA ALA A 348 -5.42 -13.66 -3.81
C ALA A 348 -5.13 -15.11 -4.21
N GLU A 349 -4.02 -15.32 -4.97
CA GLU A 349 -3.23 -16.56 -5.01
C GLU A 349 -2.41 -16.61 -6.29
N SER A 350 -1.24 -15.98 -6.26
CA SER A 350 0.00 -16.54 -6.82
C SER A 350 1.15 -15.62 -6.40
N ARG A 351 1.64 -15.83 -5.19
CA ARG A 351 2.83 -15.13 -4.70
C ARG A 351 4.06 -15.91 -5.11
N SER A 352 5.03 -15.21 -5.69
CA SER A 352 6.35 -15.75 -5.96
C SER A 352 6.96 -16.36 -4.71
N SER A 353 7.58 -17.53 -4.83
CA SER A 353 8.18 -18.31 -3.75
C SER A 353 9.45 -17.70 -3.15
N ARG A 354 9.84 -16.50 -3.51
CA ARG A 354 11.04 -15.84 -2.99
C ARG A 354 10.75 -15.13 -1.68
N SER A 355 11.59 -15.38 -0.66
CA SER A 355 11.45 -14.82 0.69
C SER A 355 11.95 -13.38 0.83
N TYR A 356 12.44 -12.72 -0.24
CA TYR A 356 12.98 -11.35 -0.25
C TYR A 356 12.65 -10.64 -1.57
N LYS A 357 12.69 -9.31 -1.59
CA LYS A 357 12.54 -8.54 -2.83
C LYS A 357 13.85 -8.54 -3.62
N ALA A 358 13.76 -8.70 -4.92
CA ALA A 358 14.93 -8.65 -5.80
C ALA A 358 14.60 -7.99 -7.13
N VAL A 359 15.56 -7.25 -7.68
CA VAL A 359 15.54 -6.72 -9.04
C VAL A 359 16.86 -7.04 -9.72
N GLN A 360 16.80 -7.54 -10.94
CA GLN A 360 17.99 -7.82 -11.74
C GLN A 360 18.22 -6.68 -12.74
N TRP A 361 19.46 -6.25 -12.87
CA TRP A 361 19.86 -5.21 -13.81
C TRP A 361 21.05 -5.66 -14.65
N ASP A 362 20.95 -5.46 -15.97
CA ASP A 362 22.00 -5.75 -16.96
C ASP A 362 22.55 -7.20 -16.92
N GLY A 363 21.77 -8.15 -16.42
CA GLY A 363 22.20 -9.55 -16.30
C GLY A 363 23.38 -9.81 -15.38
N GLN A 364 24.11 -8.78 -14.99
CA GLN A 364 25.35 -8.84 -14.19
C GLN A 364 25.11 -8.52 -12.71
N TRP A 365 24.06 -7.77 -12.41
CA TRP A 365 23.77 -7.24 -11.08
C TRP A 365 22.39 -7.62 -10.62
N GLN A 366 22.26 -7.89 -9.32
CA GLN A 366 20.96 -8.08 -8.69
C GLN A 366 20.95 -7.39 -7.33
N ILE A 367 19.96 -6.51 -7.10
CA ILE A 367 19.73 -5.88 -5.81
C ILE A 367 18.70 -6.70 -5.07
N CYS A 368 19.04 -7.20 -3.88
CA CYS A 368 18.16 -7.95 -3.00
C CYS A 368 17.93 -7.21 -1.70
N VAL A 369 16.70 -7.14 -1.22
CA VAL A 369 16.28 -6.39 -0.04
C VAL A 369 15.50 -7.30 0.91
N GLY A 370 15.98 -7.46 2.13
CA GLY A 370 15.29 -8.24 3.16
C GLY A 370 14.24 -7.38 3.85
N ARG A 371 13.05 -7.93 4.08
CA ARG A 371 11.91 -7.23 4.70
C ARG A 371 11.72 -7.56 6.17
N THR A 372 12.29 -8.67 6.62
CA THR A 372 12.21 -9.17 8.00
C THR A 372 13.59 -9.57 8.50
N SER A 373 13.72 -9.74 9.83
CA SER A 373 14.97 -10.22 10.44
C SER A 373 15.39 -11.60 9.90
N ARG A 374 14.43 -12.49 9.61
CA ARG A 374 14.69 -13.82 9.01
C ARG A 374 15.19 -13.69 7.56
N GLU A 375 14.56 -12.83 6.76
CA GLU A 375 14.99 -12.56 5.38
C GLU A 375 16.39 -11.92 5.35
N ASN A 376 16.69 -10.98 6.26
CA ASN A 376 18.01 -10.39 6.42
C ASN A 376 19.08 -11.47 6.73
N ASP A 377 18.74 -12.42 7.60
CA ASP A 377 19.60 -13.56 7.90
C ASP A 377 19.82 -14.43 6.67
N GLU A 378 18.77 -14.83 5.99
CA GLU A 378 18.84 -15.69 4.81
C GLU A 378 19.66 -15.04 3.70
N LEU A 379 19.42 -13.76 3.42
CA LEU A 379 20.19 -12.99 2.45
C LEU A 379 21.67 -12.95 2.79
N THR A 380 22.03 -12.67 4.05
CA THR A 380 23.40 -12.44 4.47
C THR A 380 24.17 -13.75 4.65
N THR A 381 23.52 -14.83 5.19
CA THR A 381 24.23 -16.05 5.56
C THR A 381 24.15 -17.17 4.53
N ARG A 382 23.12 -17.18 3.69
CA ARG A 382 22.88 -18.28 2.73
C ARG A 382 22.93 -17.84 1.28
N TYR A 383 22.37 -16.67 0.97
CA TYR A 383 22.20 -16.23 -0.41
C TYR A 383 23.39 -15.46 -0.96
N ALA A 384 23.92 -14.50 -0.20
CA ALA A 384 25.05 -13.68 -0.62
C ALA A 384 26.35 -14.50 -0.66
N LYS A 385 27.19 -14.22 -1.64
CA LYS A 385 28.50 -14.87 -1.85
C LYS A 385 29.57 -13.81 -2.11
N ALA A 386 30.83 -14.14 -1.79
CA ALA A 386 31.92 -13.30 -2.25
C ALA A 386 31.92 -13.24 -3.81
N PRO A 387 31.97 -12.08 -4.46
CA PRO A 387 32.31 -10.72 -3.99
C PRO A 387 31.11 -9.77 -3.83
N ASP A 388 29.95 -10.27 -3.40
CA ASP A 388 28.76 -9.43 -3.22
C ASP A 388 28.98 -8.35 -2.16
N LEU A 389 28.29 -7.20 -2.27
CA LEU A 389 28.30 -6.13 -1.29
C LEU A 389 27.08 -6.19 -0.39
N TRP A 390 27.27 -5.95 0.88
CA TRP A 390 26.27 -5.82 1.92
C TRP A 390 26.15 -4.38 2.39
N PHE A 391 24.91 -3.90 2.61
CA PHE A 391 24.60 -2.53 3.01
C PHE A 391 23.64 -2.52 4.18
N HIS A 392 23.86 -1.61 5.15
CA HIS A 392 22.98 -1.39 6.30
C HIS A 392 23.17 -0.01 6.90
N THR A 393 22.13 0.57 7.46
CA THR A 393 22.23 1.85 8.19
C THR A 393 23.06 1.72 9.47
N ARG A 394 24.03 2.62 9.68
CA ARG A 394 25.01 2.53 10.78
C ARG A 394 24.38 2.65 12.16
N VAL A 395 23.51 3.64 12.36
CA VAL A 395 22.94 4.00 13.68
C VAL A 395 21.52 3.47 13.87
N PHE A 396 20.81 3.28 12.80
CA PHE A 396 19.39 2.97 12.83
C PHE A 396 19.12 1.50 12.54
N ARG A 397 18.13 0.95 13.23
CA ARG A 397 17.64 -0.39 12.88
C ARG A 397 17.01 -0.34 11.47
N GLY A 398 17.46 -1.21 10.58
CA GLY A 398 17.06 -1.21 9.17
C GLY A 398 17.15 -2.59 8.54
N THR A 399 17.04 -2.62 7.23
CA THR A 399 17.11 -3.82 6.41
C THR A 399 18.54 -4.10 5.93
N HIS A 400 18.81 -5.36 5.57
CA HIS A 400 19.99 -5.73 4.80
C HIS A 400 19.69 -5.62 3.31
N VAL A 401 20.52 -4.86 2.60
CA VAL A 401 20.51 -4.83 1.14
C VAL A 401 21.76 -5.56 0.66
N ILE A 402 21.59 -6.45 -0.31
CA ILE A 402 22.69 -7.19 -0.94
C ILE A 402 22.74 -6.83 -2.42
N LEU A 403 23.89 -6.40 -2.88
CA LEU A 403 24.18 -6.25 -4.29
C LEU A 403 24.96 -7.47 -4.77
N ARG A 404 24.31 -8.35 -5.55
CA ARG A 404 24.93 -9.50 -6.16
C ARG A 404 25.76 -9.06 -7.36
N ASN A 405 26.96 -9.59 -7.44
CA ASN A 405 27.92 -9.31 -8.51
C ASN A 405 28.24 -10.60 -9.28
N PHE A 406 27.44 -10.92 -10.28
CA PHE A 406 27.60 -12.18 -11.04
C PHE A 406 28.83 -12.18 -11.93
N ALA A 407 29.21 -11.00 -12.45
CA ALA A 407 30.36 -10.86 -13.37
C ALA A 407 31.69 -10.66 -12.64
N LYS A 408 31.68 -10.50 -11.30
CA LYS A 408 32.86 -10.23 -10.48
C LYS A 408 33.67 -9.00 -10.96
N GLN A 409 32.97 -7.99 -11.42
CA GLN A 409 33.53 -6.73 -11.90
C GLN A 409 33.56 -5.68 -10.79
N ASP A 410 34.30 -4.59 -11.03
CA ASP A 410 34.24 -3.43 -10.14
C ASP A 410 32.84 -2.84 -10.13
N VAL A 411 32.31 -2.58 -8.93
CA VAL A 411 30.97 -2.07 -8.75
C VAL A 411 30.94 -0.57 -9.05
N PRO A 412 30.09 -0.10 -9.98
CA PRO A 412 29.96 1.32 -10.25
C PRO A 412 29.52 2.11 -9.03
N ASP A 413 30.12 3.27 -8.78
CA ASP A 413 29.85 4.11 -7.60
C ASP A 413 28.37 4.50 -7.49
N TRP A 414 27.70 4.82 -8.60
CA TRP A 414 26.29 5.16 -8.61
C TRP A 414 25.40 4.01 -8.13
N LEU A 415 25.77 2.76 -8.40
CA LEU A 415 25.03 1.57 -7.98
C LEU A 415 25.21 1.32 -6.48
N ILE A 416 26.41 1.61 -5.94
CA ILE A 416 26.67 1.61 -4.49
C ILE A 416 25.80 2.67 -3.80
N VAL A 417 25.76 3.89 -4.34
CA VAL A 417 24.91 4.97 -3.83
C VAL A 417 23.42 4.57 -3.86
N LEU A 418 22.97 3.95 -4.95
CA LEU A 418 21.57 3.47 -5.09
C LEU A 418 21.22 2.45 -4.00
N CYS A 419 22.08 1.46 -3.76
CA CYS A 419 21.88 0.46 -2.70
C CYS A 419 21.88 1.10 -1.30
N CYS A 420 22.77 2.08 -1.04
CA CYS A 420 22.76 2.85 0.20
C CYS A 420 21.44 3.61 0.39
N ARG A 421 20.92 4.27 -0.64
CA ARG A 421 19.66 5.01 -0.58
C ARG A 421 18.47 4.09 -0.28
N ILE A 422 18.46 2.88 -0.86
CA ILE A 422 17.47 1.84 -0.55
C ILE A 422 17.58 1.41 0.92
N ALA A 423 18.79 1.12 1.42
CA ALA A 423 18.99 0.73 2.81
C ALA A 423 18.53 1.81 3.80
N ALA A 424 18.79 3.08 3.48
CA ALA A 424 18.34 4.24 4.26
C ALA A 424 16.81 4.33 4.31
N TYR A 425 16.12 4.10 3.18
CA TYR A 425 14.66 4.17 3.10
C TYR A 425 13.96 3.11 3.98
N TYR A 426 14.47 1.88 3.99
CA TYR A 426 13.91 0.79 4.79
C TYR A 426 14.51 0.71 6.20
N SER A 427 14.79 1.87 6.79
CA SER A 427 15.24 2.02 8.16
C SER A 427 14.36 2.98 8.95
N LYS A 428 14.61 3.10 10.25
CA LYS A 428 13.94 4.11 11.09
C LYS A 428 14.24 5.56 10.66
N ALA A 429 15.27 5.77 9.84
CA ALA A 429 15.66 7.07 9.31
C ALA A 429 14.99 7.44 7.97
N LYS A 430 13.96 6.73 7.53
CA LYS A 430 13.24 6.94 6.27
C LYS A 430 12.87 8.40 5.95
N LYS A 431 12.60 9.20 6.98
CA LYS A 431 12.19 10.62 6.85
C LYS A 431 13.33 11.60 7.09
N SER A 432 14.54 11.11 7.33
CA SER A 432 15.72 11.93 7.60
C SER A 432 16.49 12.12 6.29
N SER A 433 17.15 13.26 6.16
CA SER A 433 18.16 13.49 5.13
C SER A 433 19.54 13.07 5.65
N ASN A 434 20.47 12.83 4.72
CA ASN A 434 21.87 12.57 5.02
C ASN A 434 22.10 11.39 6.00
N VAL A 435 21.45 10.25 5.71
CA VAL A 435 21.49 9.04 6.55
C VAL A 435 22.80 8.29 6.37
N PRO A 436 23.57 7.98 7.44
CA PRO A 436 24.79 7.19 7.34
C PRO A 436 24.48 5.71 7.07
N VAL A 437 25.00 5.19 5.96
CA VAL A 437 24.88 3.79 5.55
C VAL A 437 26.26 3.19 5.39
N ASP A 438 26.51 2.10 6.12
CA ASP A 438 27.73 1.31 6.01
C ASP A 438 27.55 0.25 4.91
N PHE A 439 28.62 0.04 4.14
CA PHE A 439 28.69 -1.06 3.19
C PHE A 439 30.07 -1.73 3.22
N THR A 440 30.08 -3.01 2.99
CA THR A 440 31.28 -3.84 2.95
C THR A 440 31.05 -5.08 2.11
N GLU A 441 32.13 -5.79 1.74
CA GLU A 441 31.98 -7.07 1.08
C GLU A 441 31.44 -8.13 2.06
N ILE A 442 30.63 -9.04 1.57
CA ILE A 442 29.97 -10.07 2.40
C ILE A 442 30.95 -10.94 3.18
N ARG A 443 32.17 -11.11 2.69
CA ARG A 443 33.23 -11.87 3.40
C ARG A 443 33.63 -11.25 4.76
N TYR A 444 33.36 -9.98 4.97
CA TYR A 444 33.62 -9.27 6.21
C TYR A 444 32.42 -9.18 7.14
N VAL A 445 31.28 -9.79 6.75
CA VAL A 445 30.06 -9.84 7.55
C VAL A 445 29.93 -11.22 8.18
N ARG A 446 29.74 -11.28 9.50
CA ARG A 446 29.65 -12.55 10.26
C ARG A 446 28.45 -12.53 11.18
N LYS A 447 27.77 -13.66 11.27
CA LYS A 447 26.73 -13.89 12.28
C LYS A 447 27.34 -14.60 13.48
N PRO A 448 27.37 -14.01 14.69
CA PRO A 448 27.82 -14.69 15.91
C PRO A 448 26.89 -15.88 16.24
N ARG A 449 27.46 -16.95 16.78
CA ARG A 449 26.68 -18.12 17.21
C ARG A 449 25.69 -17.73 18.31
N GLY A 450 24.43 -18.15 18.19
CA GLY A 450 23.39 -17.84 19.19
C GLY A 450 22.80 -16.44 19.11
N SER A 451 23.23 -15.59 18.15
CA SER A 451 22.63 -14.28 17.97
C SER A 451 21.22 -14.36 17.38
N VAL A 452 20.39 -13.36 17.70
CA VAL A 452 19.03 -13.23 17.14
C VAL A 452 19.06 -13.05 15.63
N ALA A 453 17.95 -13.36 14.96
CA ALA A 453 17.83 -13.20 13.52
C ALA A 453 18.07 -11.74 13.10
N GLY A 454 18.82 -11.53 12.00
CA GLY A 454 19.18 -10.21 11.47
C GLY A 454 20.31 -9.50 12.19
N TYR A 455 20.89 -10.08 13.25
CA TYR A 455 22.06 -9.52 13.91
C TYR A 455 23.34 -10.05 13.28
N VAL A 456 24.23 -9.13 12.86
CA VAL A 456 25.53 -9.42 12.27
C VAL A 456 26.59 -8.47 12.82
N THR A 457 27.83 -8.92 12.80
CA THR A 457 29.03 -8.08 13.02
C THR A 457 29.80 -7.95 11.71
N TYR A 458 30.38 -6.82 11.44
CA TYR A 458 31.10 -6.56 10.19
C TYR A 458 32.33 -5.69 10.42
N THR A 459 33.28 -5.78 9.49
CA THR A 459 34.52 -5.03 9.47
C THR A 459 34.80 -4.48 8.07
N ASN A 460 35.82 -3.65 7.92
CA ASN A 460 36.25 -3.06 6.63
C ASN A 460 35.14 -2.28 5.91
N GLN A 461 34.19 -1.73 6.69
CA GLN A 461 33.11 -0.95 6.13
C GLN A 461 33.57 0.43 5.64
N LYS A 462 32.94 0.89 4.59
CA LYS A 462 32.91 2.29 4.14
C LYS A 462 31.53 2.86 4.49
N THR A 463 31.47 4.15 4.81
CA THR A 463 30.21 4.84 5.14
C THR A 463 29.91 5.90 4.09
N LEU A 464 28.68 5.89 3.57
CA LEU A 464 28.15 6.96 2.73
C LEU A 464 26.96 7.62 3.43
N TYR A 465 26.82 8.91 3.20
CA TYR A 465 25.69 9.70 3.69
C TYR A 465 24.75 9.94 2.51
N VAL A 466 23.51 9.46 2.61
CA VAL A 466 22.58 9.44 1.49
C VAL A 466 21.17 9.83 1.92
N ASP A 467 20.39 10.36 0.96
CA ASP A 467 18.96 10.56 1.14
C ASP A 467 18.19 9.29 0.77
N PRO A 468 17.18 8.89 1.56
CA PRO A 468 16.39 7.69 1.33
C PRO A 468 15.69 7.67 -0.03
N LEU A 469 15.65 6.49 -0.69
CA LEU A 469 14.94 6.24 -1.94
C LEU A 469 14.20 4.90 -1.86
N SER A 470 12.91 4.87 -2.23
CA SER A 470 12.14 3.63 -2.20
C SER A 470 12.66 2.62 -3.23
N PHE A 471 12.42 1.33 -2.97
CA PHE A 471 12.80 0.26 -3.92
C PHE A 471 12.07 0.44 -5.26
N ARG A 472 10.81 0.88 -5.24
CA ARG A 472 10.01 1.18 -6.44
C ARG A 472 10.65 2.28 -7.29
N ASP A 473 11.03 3.39 -6.66
CA ASP A 473 11.66 4.51 -7.38
C ASP A 473 13.04 4.11 -7.91
N ALA A 474 13.79 3.30 -7.15
CA ALA A 474 15.07 2.74 -7.60
C ALA A 474 14.89 1.84 -8.83
N VAL A 475 13.84 0.99 -8.85
CA VAL A 475 13.48 0.16 -10.01
C VAL A 475 13.13 1.03 -11.22
N GLN A 476 12.37 2.11 -11.04
CA GLN A 476 12.04 3.04 -12.13
C GLN A 476 13.29 3.73 -12.70
N MET A 477 14.23 4.14 -11.84
CA MET A 477 15.50 4.71 -12.28
C MET A 477 16.32 3.70 -13.10
N LEU A 478 16.38 2.44 -12.68
CA LEU A 478 17.06 1.38 -13.43
C LEU A 478 16.40 1.13 -14.81
N GLN A 479 15.05 1.19 -14.88
CA GLN A 479 14.32 1.04 -16.17
C GLN A 479 14.63 2.16 -17.16
N GLN A 480 14.76 3.40 -16.69
CA GLN A 480 15.09 4.55 -17.53
C GLN A 480 16.53 4.46 -18.11
N GLN A 481 17.40 3.69 -17.47
CA GLN A 481 18.77 3.44 -17.92
C GLN A 481 18.91 2.20 -18.83
N GLY A 482 17.81 1.65 -19.36
CA GLY A 482 17.82 0.54 -20.31
C GLY A 482 17.78 -0.87 -19.69
N ALA A 483 17.31 -0.99 -18.46
CA ALA A 483 17.21 -2.27 -17.75
C ALA A 483 16.15 -3.19 -18.34
N THR A 484 16.53 -4.43 -18.66
CA THR A 484 15.60 -5.53 -18.89
C THR A 484 15.26 -6.14 -17.52
N LEU A 485 14.04 -5.95 -17.03
CA LEU A 485 13.59 -6.53 -15.76
C LEU A 485 13.22 -8.00 -15.97
N GLN A 486 13.87 -8.89 -15.24
CA GLN A 486 13.36 -10.22 -14.93
C GLN A 486 12.80 -10.17 -13.49
N GLU A 487 11.45 -10.23 -13.36
CA GLU A 487 10.73 -10.38 -12.08
C GLU A 487 10.93 -11.77 -11.45
#